data_37404f6545789277d440d7a12ec9aea5
#
_entry.id   37404f6545789277d440d7a12ec9aea5
#
_cell.length_a   1.000
_cell.length_b   1.000
_cell.length_c   1.000
_cell.angle_alpha   90.00
_cell.angle_beta   90.00
_cell.angle_gamma   90.00
#
_symmetry.space_group_name_H-M   'P 1'
#
loop_
_entity.id
_entity.type
_entity.pdbx_description
1 polymer ?
#
loop_
_entity_poly.entity_id
_entity_poly.type
_entity_poly.pdbx_seq_one_letter_code
_entity_poly.pdbx_strand_id
1 'polypeptide(L)'
;MNDLEKTIHYTTKAEEICGNLISYIPDSASLIEPFVGDGDLVSLFPNHIWEKYDIKEKKDSSVICQDTLKCPPNYTDKWIITNPPYLAKNKANEKDIFNQYKTDDLYKATLLSILDCNGGILIIPTNFLTDEKTGSVRKSFLNQFKILEMNIFTKPVFETTTYSVCSFAFIRKTLAESSQTFPINIFPNKNTINITIHPQYDYRIAGEFYNSLSSVKNIFGRLVGTTSNDYITNIKLYALDTRTDRIRVEFDTNHFIGKTTDRTYATFTCKEKLTIEQEHLLVDEFNKQIEAFRLEYNDLSMTNYRDYNRKRIGFTFAYQLMSKIYYDIIK
;
A
#
# COMPACT_ATOMS: atom_id res chain seq x y z
N MET A 1 9.48 17.78 -20.88
CA MET A 1 9.30 17.45 -19.45
C MET A 1 9.61 15.99 -19.27
N ASN A 2 10.70 15.65 -18.57
CA ASN A 2 11.11 14.26 -18.33
C ASN A 2 10.04 13.57 -17.48
N ASP A 3 9.82 12.23 -17.65
CA ASP A 3 8.81 11.48 -16.89
C ASP A 3 9.01 11.56 -15.38
N LEU A 4 10.25 11.76 -14.91
CA LEU A 4 10.56 12.04 -13.51
C LEU A 4 9.93 13.36 -13.00
N GLU A 5 9.79 14.37 -13.84
CA GLU A 5 9.17 15.65 -13.44
C GLU A 5 7.68 15.53 -13.16
N LYS A 6 6.99 14.55 -13.78
CA LYS A 6 5.57 14.29 -13.56
C LYS A 6 5.29 13.50 -12.28
N THR A 7 6.32 12.99 -11.60
CA THR A 7 6.20 12.09 -10.46
C THR A 7 6.76 12.67 -9.16
N ILE A 8 7.36 13.86 -9.22
CA ILE A 8 7.81 14.59 -8.03
C ILE A 8 6.58 15.25 -7.40
N HIS A 9 6.20 14.77 -6.23
CA HIS A 9 5.13 15.34 -5.42
C HIS A 9 5.78 16.16 -4.31
N TYR A 10 5.83 17.48 -4.48
CA TYR A 10 6.39 18.38 -3.49
C TYR A 10 5.57 18.36 -2.19
N THR A 11 6.25 18.31 -1.06
CA THR A 11 5.65 18.27 0.27
C THR A 11 5.38 19.69 0.75
N THR A 12 4.34 20.34 0.25
CA THR A 12 4.00 21.73 0.64
C THR A 12 3.35 21.87 2.02
N LYS A 13 3.07 20.74 2.70
CA LYS A 13 2.39 20.68 4.00
C LYS A 13 3.11 19.73 4.95
N ALA A 14 4.43 19.88 5.03
CA ALA A 14 5.29 18.98 5.81
C ALA A 14 4.83 18.87 7.27
N GLU A 15 4.47 19.98 7.91
CA GLU A 15 3.98 20.01 9.30
C GLU A 15 2.65 19.27 9.47
N GLU A 16 1.70 19.42 8.54
CA GLU A 16 0.42 18.67 8.58
C GLU A 16 0.62 17.16 8.39
N ILE A 17 1.65 16.77 7.64
CA ILE A 17 1.91 15.37 7.28
C ILE A 17 2.77 14.65 8.31
N CYS A 18 3.75 15.34 8.91
CA CYS A 18 4.79 14.75 9.74
C CYS A 18 4.91 15.36 11.15
N GLY A 19 4.20 16.46 11.47
CA GLY A 19 4.46 17.25 12.68
C GLY A 19 4.44 16.42 13.98
N ASN A 20 3.51 15.49 14.14
CA ASN A 20 3.46 14.59 15.28
C ASN A 20 4.61 13.56 15.34
N LEU A 21 5.29 13.33 14.23
CA LEU A 21 6.37 12.33 14.13
C LEU A 21 7.75 12.91 14.45
N ILE A 22 7.88 14.25 14.49
CA ILE A 22 9.16 14.96 14.73
C ILE A 22 9.80 14.53 16.04
N SER A 23 9.00 14.31 17.08
CA SER A 23 9.47 13.91 18.41
C SER A 23 10.18 12.56 18.47
N TYR A 24 10.06 11.74 17.43
CA TYR A 24 10.79 10.47 17.34
C TYR A 24 12.21 10.61 16.82
N ILE A 25 12.59 11.78 16.33
CA ILE A 25 13.94 12.04 15.81
C ILE A 25 14.78 12.64 16.93
N PRO A 26 15.93 12.03 17.29
CA PRO A 26 16.79 12.56 18.34
C PRO A 26 17.36 13.95 17.98
N ASP A 27 17.44 14.87 18.95
CA ASP A 27 18.00 16.23 18.75
C ASP A 27 19.43 16.22 18.21
N SER A 28 20.21 15.17 18.55
CA SER A 28 21.60 14.99 18.09
C SER A 28 21.72 14.26 16.76
N ALA A 29 20.60 13.91 16.09
CA ALA A 29 20.61 13.13 14.87
C ALA A 29 21.30 13.88 13.72
N SER A 30 22.17 13.20 12.99
CA SER A 30 22.61 13.64 11.65
C SER A 30 21.56 13.21 10.63
N LEU A 31 20.97 14.19 9.96
CA LEU A 31 19.83 13.96 9.05
C LEU A 31 20.29 13.89 7.59
N ILE A 32 19.57 13.10 6.81
CA ILE A 32 19.78 13.00 5.36
C ILE A 32 18.44 13.03 4.61
N GLU A 33 18.34 13.87 3.58
CA GLU A 33 17.24 13.94 2.63
C GLU A 33 17.75 13.60 1.22
N PRO A 34 17.48 12.39 0.73
CA PRO A 34 17.95 11.95 -0.59
C PRO A 34 17.23 12.60 -1.78
N PHE A 35 16.08 13.27 -1.55
CA PHE A 35 15.19 13.81 -2.60
C PHE A 35 14.61 15.16 -2.15
N VAL A 36 15.48 16.13 -1.88
CA VAL A 36 15.15 17.41 -1.20
C VAL A 36 13.95 18.16 -1.80
N GLY A 37 13.78 18.12 -3.12
CA GLY A 37 12.72 18.89 -3.78
C GLY A 37 12.85 20.39 -3.50
N ASP A 38 11.83 20.98 -2.88
CA ASP A 38 11.82 22.41 -2.50
C ASP A 38 12.28 22.64 -1.04
N GLY A 39 12.61 21.56 -0.30
CA GLY A 39 13.20 21.65 1.04
C GLY A 39 12.20 21.73 2.19
N ASP A 40 10.90 21.48 1.95
CA ASP A 40 9.86 21.59 2.98
C ASP A 40 10.11 20.66 4.18
N LEU A 41 10.58 19.42 3.94
CA LEU A 41 10.91 18.49 5.02
C LEU A 41 12.14 18.93 5.82
N VAL A 42 13.12 19.55 5.18
CA VAL A 42 14.31 20.10 5.84
C VAL A 42 13.91 21.20 6.83
N SER A 43 12.89 22.00 6.49
CA SER A 43 12.42 23.11 7.33
C SER A 43 11.82 22.64 8.68
N LEU A 44 11.40 21.38 8.79
CA LEU A 44 10.88 20.81 10.04
C LEU A 44 11.97 20.64 11.12
N PHE A 45 13.25 20.59 10.73
CA PHE A 45 14.37 20.30 11.63
C PHE A 45 15.48 21.36 11.47
N PRO A 46 15.21 22.65 11.79
CA PRO A 46 16.11 23.77 11.49
C PRO A 46 17.45 23.74 12.26
N ASN A 47 17.49 22.99 13.37
CA ASN A 47 18.67 22.93 14.25
C ASN A 47 19.54 21.70 14.02
N HIS A 48 19.18 20.82 13.06
CA HIS A 48 19.93 19.60 12.78
C HIS A 48 20.98 19.79 11.69
N ILE A 49 21.98 18.92 11.71
CA ILE A 49 22.97 18.81 10.62
C ILE A 49 22.38 17.97 9.50
N TRP A 50 22.40 18.50 8.29
CA TRP A 50 21.82 17.88 7.12
C TRP A 50 22.83 17.51 6.04
N GLU A 51 22.65 16.32 5.45
CA GLU A 51 23.13 15.99 4.11
C GLU A 51 21.93 16.01 3.16
N LYS A 52 22.04 16.77 2.09
CA LYS A 52 20.91 17.05 1.18
C LYS A 52 21.27 16.70 -0.26
N TYR A 53 20.39 15.94 -0.91
CA TYR A 53 20.59 15.51 -2.29
C TYR A 53 19.36 15.76 -3.14
N ASP A 54 19.57 16.05 -4.41
CA ASP A 54 18.50 16.09 -5.43
C ASP A 54 19.11 15.69 -6.78
N ILE A 55 18.31 15.08 -7.65
CA ILE A 55 18.73 14.74 -9.01
C ILE A 55 18.91 15.98 -9.88
N LYS A 56 18.29 17.10 -9.50
CA LYS A 56 18.40 18.40 -10.18
C LYS A 56 19.30 19.33 -9.38
N GLU A 57 20.06 20.11 -10.11
CA GLU A 57 20.80 21.21 -9.49
C GLU A 57 19.86 22.21 -8.82
N LYS A 58 20.19 22.63 -7.61
CA LYS A 58 19.41 23.55 -6.78
C LYS A 58 20.15 24.86 -6.59
N LYS A 59 19.39 25.93 -6.29
CA LYS A 59 19.98 27.24 -5.92
C LYS A 59 20.74 27.20 -4.58
N ASP A 60 20.29 26.33 -3.66
CA ASP A 60 21.00 26.07 -2.41
C ASP A 60 22.24 25.21 -2.70
N SER A 61 23.41 25.83 -2.61
CA SER A 61 24.70 25.20 -2.86
C SER A 61 25.05 24.07 -1.86
N SER A 62 24.31 23.94 -0.77
CA SER A 62 24.47 22.83 0.18
C SER A 62 23.75 21.54 -0.27
N VAL A 63 22.97 21.60 -1.35
CA VAL A 63 22.33 20.43 -1.96
C VAL A 63 23.24 19.81 -3.00
N ILE A 64 23.59 18.55 -2.81
CA ILE A 64 24.45 17.80 -3.73
C ILE A 64 23.60 17.28 -4.91
N CYS A 65 23.96 17.66 -6.13
CA CYS A 65 23.30 17.18 -7.34
C CYS A 65 23.72 15.72 -7.63
N GLN A 66 22.83 14.74 -7.31
CA GLN A 66 23.13 13.32 -7.44
C GLN A 66 21.82 12.51 -7.58
N ASP A 67 21.82 11.51 -8.47
CA ASP A 67 20.80 10.46 -8.50
C ASP A 67 21.12 9.44 -7.38
N THR A 68 20.46 9.60 -6.24
CA THR A 68 20.70 8.79 -5.04
C THR A 68 20.18 7.35 -5.15
N LEU A 69 19.39 7.02 -6.16
CA LEU A 69 19.01 5.63 -6.45
C LEU A 69 20.05 4.91 -7.33
N LYS A 70 20.71 5.62 -8.25
CA LYS A 70 21.83 5.08 -9.03
C LYS A 70 23.11 5.01 -8.20
N CYS A 71 23.37 6.05 -7.45
CA CYS A 71 24.56 6.20 -6.61
C CYS A 71 24.15 6.55 -5.17
N PRO A 72 23.75 5.56 -4.35
CA PRO A 72 23.29 5.81 -2.98
C PRO A 72 24.39 6.48 -2.14
N PRO A 73 24.07 7.52 -1.36
CA PRO A 73 24.99 8.04 -0.37
C PRO A 73 25.20 7.04 0.79
N ASN A 74 26.13 7.32 1.67
CA ASN A 74 26.30 6.52 2.88
C ASN A 74 25.20 6.87 3.90
N TYR A 75 24.32 5.92 4.18
CA TYR A 75 23.21 6.06 5.14
C TYR A 75 23.57 5.61 6.57
N THR A 76 24.75 5.01 6.78
CA THR A 76 25.18 4.54 8.10
C THR A 76 25.24 5.70 9.09
N ASP A 77 24.71 5.49 10.28
CA ASP A 77 24.58 6.48 11.37
C ASP A 77 23.73 7.72 11.05
N LYS A 78 22.96 7.69 9.96
CA LYS A 78 22.06 8.77 9.55
C LYS A 78 20.61 8.46 9.89
N TRP A 79 19.82 9.54 10.04
CA TRP A 79 18.38 9.50 10.14
C TRP A 79 17.78 10.10 8.88
N ILE A 80 16.86 9.39 8.26
CA ILE A 80 16.29 9.75 6.97
C ILE A 80 14.96 10.45 7.15
N ILE A 81 14.81 11.61 6.53
CA ILE A 81 13.53 12.32 6.47
C ILE A 81 13.23 12.54 4.99
N THR A 82 12.27 11.80 4.42
CA THR A 82 12.10 11.85 2.97
C THR A 82 10.70 11.52 2.47
N ASN A 83 10.35 12.14 1.35
CA ASN A 83 9.25 11.82 0.46
C ASN A 83 9.82 11.36 -0.89
N PRO A 84 10.07 10.06 -1.08
CA PRO A 84 10.71 9.55 -2.30
C PRO A 84 9.82 9.71 -3.53
N PRO A 85 10.37 9.65 -4.75
CA PRO A 85 9.57 9.68 -5.98
C PRO A 85 8.70 8.42 -6.12
N TYR A 86 7.46 8.59 -6.63
CA TYR A 86 6.51 7.51 -6.92
C TYR A 86 6.36 7.32 -8.43
N LEU A 87 7.08 6.36 -9.01
CA LEU A 87 6.99 6.02 -10.42
C LEU A 87 6.97 4.52 -10.59
N ALA A 88 5.88 4.00 -11.14
CA ALA A 88 5.78 2.59 -11.45
C ALA A 88 6.61 2.23 -12.69
N LYS A 89 7.30 1.08 -12.67
CA LYS A 89 8.18 0.56 -13.73
C LYS A 89 7.55 0.57 -15.12
N ASN A 90 6.24 0.28 -15.23
CA ASN A 90 5.51 0.27 -16.48
C ASN A 90 5.26 1.66 -17.10
N LYS A 91 5.51 2.72 -16.33
CA LYS A 91 5.38 4.12 -16.76
C LYS A 91 6.74 4.80 -16.96
N ALA A 92 7.81 4.15 -16.52
CA ALA A 92 9.16 4.67 -16.64
C ALA A 92 9.74 4.38 -18.03
N ASN A 93 10.44 5.35 -18.61
CA ASN A 93 11.22 5.18 -19.83
C ASN A 93 12.48 4.35 -19.55
N GLU A 94 13.23 4.69 -18.50
CA GLU A 94 14.42 3.96 -18.04
C GLU A 94 14.03 2.94 -16.97
N LYS A 95 14.61 1.74 -17.03
CA LYS A 95 14.25 0.62 -16.15
C LYS A 95 15.41 0.11 -15.31
N ASP A 96 16.57 0.72 -15.38
CA ASP A 96 17.81 0.24 -14.75
C ASP A 96 17.70 0.18 -13.23
N ILE A 97 17.16 1.23 -12.60
CA ILE A 97 16.93 1.28 -11.15
C ILE A 97 15.99 0.14 -10.69
N PHE A 98 14.90 -0.09 -11.44
CA PHE A 98 13.97 -1.17 -11.12
C PHE A 98 14.61 -2.56 -11.24
N ASN A 99 15.53 -2.73 -12.18
CA ASN A 99 16.28 -3.98 -12.34
C ASN A 99 17.34 -4.14 -11.24
N GLN A 100 18.04 -3.05 -10.89
CA GLN A 100 19.05 -3.03 -9.82
C GLN A 100 18.43 -3.45 -8.48
N TYR A 101 17.30 -2.86 -8.09
CA TYR A 101 16.60 -3.14 -6.83
C TYR A 101 15.56 -4.25 -6.92
N LYS A 102 15.30 -4.82 -8.10
CA LYS A 102 14.27 -5.83 -8.38
C LYS A 102 12.88 -5.39 -7.90
N THR A 103 12.52 -4.14 -8.17
CA THR A 103 11.25 -3.53 -7.77
C THR A 103 10.40 -3.10 -8.96
N ASP A 104 9.15 -2.72 -8.70
CA ASP A 104 8.19 -2.23 -9.70
C ASP A 104 7.78 -0.77 -9.47
N ASP A 105 8.36 -0.09 -8.43
CA ASP A 105 8.12 1.31 -8.13
C ASP A 105 9.36 1.95 -7.47
N LEU A 106 9.60 3.26 -7.70
CA LEU A 106 10.78 3.96 -7.19
C LEU A 106 10.79 4.08 -5.66
N TYR A 107 9.64 4.31 -5.01
CA TYR A 107 9.61 4.35 -3.55
C TYR A 107 10.04 3.01 -2.92
N LYS A 108 9.76 1.89 -3.60
CA LYS A 108 10.22 0.56 -3.18
C LYS A 108 11.74 0.42 -3.31
N ALA A 109 12.32 0.96 -4.40
CA ALA A 109 13.76 1.02 -4.56
C ALA A 109 14.41 1.87 -3.44
N THR A 110 13.78 3.01 -3.08
CA THR A 110 14.24 3.83 -1.95
C THR A 110 14.23 3.04 -0.65
N LEU A 111 13.16 2.32 -0.32
CA LEU A 111 13.10 1.50 0.91
C LEU A 111 14.25 0.49 1.00
N LEU A 112 14.68 -0.06 -0.14
CA LEU A 112 15.81 -1.02 -0.19
C LEU A 112 17.17 -0.32 -0.17
N SER A 113 17.28 0.92 -0.66
CA SER A 113 18.56 1.65 -0.66
C SER A 113 18.96 2.15 0.73
N ILE A 114 17.98 2.41 1.60
CA ILE A 114 18.19 3.04 2.92
C ILE A 114 18.33 2.05 4.07
N LEU A 115 18.48 0.76 3.80
CA LEU A 115 18.48 -0.28 4.84
C LEU A 115 19.59 -0.14 5.90
N ASP A 116 20.62 0.68 5.66
CA ASP A 116 21.73 0.89 6.60
C ASP A 116 21.52 2.09 7.54
N CYS A 117 20.43 2.86 7.42
CA CYS A 117 20.16 4.01 8.28
C CYS A 117 19.75 3.61 9.71
N ASN A 118 19.75 4.56 10.63
CA ASN A 118 19.33 4.34 12.02
C ASN A 118 17.80 4.37 12.20
N GLY A 119 17.10 5.14 11.39
CA GLY A 119 15.67 5.36 11.45
C GLY A 119 15.29 6.61 10.66
N GLY A 120 14.09 7.14 10.91
CA GLY A 120 13.66 8.36 10.23
C GLY A 120 12.16 8.53 10.12
N ILE A 121 11.77 9.39 9.17
CA ILE A 121 10.38 9.63 8.77
C ILE A 121 10.29 9.44 7.26
N LEU A 122 9.32 8.64 6.84
CA LEU A 122 9.03 8.37 5.43
C LEU A 122 7.60 8.80 5.09
N ILE A 123 7.43 9.37 3.90
CA ILE A 123 6.12 9.62 3.28
C ILE A 123 6.04 8.73 2.05
N ILE A 124 5.15 7.72 2.04
CA ILE A 124 5.03 6.76 0.94
C ILE A 124 3.56 6.38 0.68
N PRO A 125 3.25 5.73 -0.46
CA PRO A 125 1.90 5.23 -0.71
C PRO A 125 1.40 4.27 0.37
N THR A 126 0.15 4.44 0.82
CA THR A 126 -0.49 3.61 1.87
C THR A 126 -0.50 2.12 1.53
N ASN A 127 -0.43 1.77 0.25
CA ASN A 127 -0.36 0.38 -0.20
C ASN A 127 0.90 -0.38 0.26
N PHE A 128 1.86 0.31 0.86
CA PHE A 128 3.04 -0.32 1.46
C PHE A 128 2.66 -1.45 2.43
N LEU A 129 1.66 -1.25 3.30
CA LEU A 129 1.24 -2.25 4.28
C LEU A 129 0.16 -3.24 3.79
N THR A 130 -0.43 -3.02 2.63
CA THR A 130 -1.60 -3.81 2.19
C THR A 130 -1.39 -4.58 0.89
N ASP A 131 -0.58 -4.06 -0.05
CA ASP A 131 -0.40 -4.68 -1.36
C ASP A 131 0.47 -5.94 -1.27
N GLU A 132 -0.01 -7.02 -1.88
CA GLU A 132 0.71 -8.29 -1.99
C GLU A 132 2.05 -8.14 -2.73
N LYS A 133 2.07 -7.36 -3.82
CA LYS A 133 3.29 -7.11 -4.61
C LYS A 133 4.38 -6.34 -3.85
N THR A 134 4.05 -5.75 -2.72
CA THR A 134 5.00 -5.06 -1.85
C THR A 134 5.61 -6.01 -0.81
N GLY A 135 5.13 -7.24 -0.70
CA GLY A 135 5.48 -8.18 0.36
C GLY A 135 6.99 -8.35 0.58
N SER A 136 7.76 -8.61 -0.48
CA SER A 136 9.21 -8.80 -0.37
C SER A 136 9.95 -7.55 0.12
N VAL A 137 9.61 -6.37 -0.42
CA VAL A 137 10.20 -5.08 -0.01
C VAL A 137 9.80 -4.74 1.42
N ARG A 138 8.52 -4.89 1.76
CA ARG A 138 7.98 -4.67 3.11
C ARG A 138 8.70 -5.58 4.12
N LYS A 139 8.86 -6.86 3.81
CA LYS A 139 9.59 -7.82 4.66
C LYS A 139 11.06 -7.42 4.83
N SER A 140 11.77 -7.06 3.76
CA SER A 140 13.16 -6.62 3.84
C SER A 140 13.30 -5.41 4.74
N PHE A 141 12.43 -4.39 4.57
CA PHE A 141 12.45 -3.18 5.37
C PHE A 141 12.08 -3.44 6.84
N LEU A 142 10.95 -4.09 7.10
CA LEU A 142 10.44 -4.33 8.46
C LEU A 142 11.16 -5.44 9.22
N ASN A 143 12.03 -6.22 8.60
CA ASN A 143 12.99 -7.06 9.30
C ASN A 143 14.08 -6.22 9.98
N GLN A 144 14.50 -5.10 9.37
CA GLN A 144 15.52 -4.20 9.91
C GLN A 144 14.93 -3.15 10.86
N PHE A 145 13.70 -2.71 10.60
CA PHE A 145 13.11 -1.57 11.28
C PHE A 145 11.78 -1.92 11.95
N LYS A 146 11.45 -1.16 13.01
CA LYS A 146 10.11 -1.10 13.57
C LYS A 146 9.47 0.26 13.28
N ILE A 147 8.17 0.25 13.02
CA ILE A 147 7.36 1.46 12.94
C ILE A 147 7.02 1.88 14.37
N LEU A 148 7.19 3.16 14.67
CA LEU A 148 6.87 3.75 15.98
C LEU A 148 5.45 4.31 16.00
N GLU A 149 5.09 5.06 14.96
CA GLU A 149 3.79 5.66 14.76
C GLU A 149 3.58 5.91 13.26
N MET A 150 2.33 5.83 12.79
CA MET A 150 1.97 6.06 11.40
C MET A 150 0.76 6.99 11.28
N ASN A 151 0.80 7.87 10.30
CA ASN A 151 -0.33 8.68 9.85
C ASN A 151 -0.82 8.17 8.51
N ILE A 152 -2.14 8.03 8.33
CA ILE A 152 -2.77 7.70 7.06
C ILE A 152 -3.72 8.81 6.67
N PHE A 153 -3.61 9.29 5.43
CA PHE A 153 -4.41 10.39 4.91
C PHE A 153 -5.45 9.84 3.94
N THR A 154 -6.73 9.96 4.34
CA THR A 154 -7.87 9.51 3.52
C THR A 154 -8.30 10.54 2.48
N LYS A 155 -7.78 11.77 2.59
CA LYS A 155 -7.90 12.83 1.58
C LYS A 155 -6.55 13.12 0.96
N PRO A 156 -6.50 13.62 -0.30
CA PRO A 156 -5.25 14.03 -0.92
C PRO A 156 -4.54 15.11 -0.09
N VAL A 157 -3.24 14.93 0.16
CA VAL A 157 -2.36 15.89 0.86
C VAL A 157 -1.44 16.62 -0.11
N PHE A 158 -1.29 16.12 -1.33
CA PHE A 158 -0.52 16.76 -2.40
C PHE A 158 -1.46 17.36 -3.43
N GLU A 159 -1.12 18.55 -3.94
CA GLU A 159 -1.90 19.24 -4.96
C GLU A 159 -1.85 18.54 -6.33
N THR A 160 -0.74 17.84 -6.60
CA THR A 160 -0.44 17.25 -7.91
C THR A 160 -0.92 15.82 -8.06
N THR A 161 -1.42 15.20 -7.00
CA THR A 161 -1.87 13.80 -7.03
C THR A 161 -3.01 13.51 -6.08
N THR A 162 -3.85 12.55 -6.45
CA THR A 162 -4.93 11.99 -5.63
C THR A 162 -4.51 10.69 -4.91
N TYR A 163 -3.23 10.32 -4.96
CA TYR A 163 -2.73 9.13 -4.26
C TYR A 163 -2.92 9.27 -2.75
N SER A 164 -3.42 8.21 -2.12
CA SER A 164 -3.41 8.09 -0.68
C SER A 164 -2.00 7.75 -0.20
N VAL A 165 -1.49 8.56 0.71
CA VAL A 165 -0.17 8.37 1.31
C VAL A 165 -0.28 8.16 2.81
N CYS A 166 0.77 7.60 3.37
CA CYS A 166 1.03 7.56 4.80
C CYS A 166 2.37 8.22 5.09
N SER A 167 2.51 8.79 6.29
CA SER A 167 3.80 9.14 6.87
C SER A 167 4.02 8.28 8.11
N PHE A 168 5.25 7.88 8.39
CA PHE A 168 5.55 7.14 9.60
C PHE A 168 6.97 7.35 10.08
N ALA A 169 7.12 7.35 11.41
CA ALA A 169 8.40 7.29 12.08
C ALA A 169 8.83 5.83 12.25
N PHE A 170 10.10 5.55 12.03
CA PHE A 170 10.68 4.23 12.17
C PHE A 170 12.07 4.27 12.78
N ILE A 171 12.49 3.18 13.39
CA ILE A 171 13.81 3.04 14.02
C ILE A 171 14.36 1.64 13.76
N ARG A 172 15.70 1.54 13.65
CA ARG A 172 16.40 0.26 13.54
C ARG A 172 16.12 -0.63 14.75
N LYS A 173 15.80 -1.88 14.51
CA LYS A 173 15.65 -2.88 15.56
C LYS A 173 16.97 -3.24 16.19
N THR A 174 16.99 -3.40 17.49
CA THR A 174 18.14 -3.95 18.24
C THR A 174 18.06 -5.46 18.39
N LEU A 175 16.84 -6.01 18.37
CA LEU A 175 16.55 -7.44 18.51
C LEU A 175 15.50 -7.86 17.49
N ALA A 176 15.48 -9.14 17.14
CA ALA A 176 14.43 -9.73 16.35
C ALA A 176 13.09 -9.74 17.14
N GLU A 177 12.04 -9.22 16.54
CA GLU A 177 10.69 -9.19 17.12
C GLU A 177 9.77 -10.15 16.36
N SER A 178 8.93 -10.89 17.10
CA SER A 178 7.94 -11.82 16.52
C SER A 178 6.74 -11.11 15.89
N SER A 179 6.48 -9.86 16.27
CA SER A 179 5.43 -9.01 15.72
C SER A 179 5.74 -7.55 16.05
N GLN A 180 5.05 -6.63 15.38
CA GLN A 180 5.11 -5.20 15.67
C GLN A 180 3.69 -4.68 15.88
N THR A 181 3.47 -3.96 17.00
CA THR A 181 2.23 -3.22 17.26
C THR A 181 2.54 -1.74 17.34
N PHE A 182 1.81 -0.91 16.60
CA PHE A 182 1.99 0.54 16.56
C PHE A 182 0.67 1.26 16.30
N PRO A 183 0.56 2.52 16.76
CA PRO A 183 -0.60 3.36 16.49
C PRO A 183 -0.62 3.85 15.05
N ILE A 184 -1.82 3.86 14.47
CA ILE A 184 -2.11 4.48 13.18
C ILE A 184 -3.13 5.58 13.41
N ASN A 185 -2.77 6.82 13.09
CA ASN A 185 -3.67 7.98 13.10
C ASN A 185 -4.30 8.16 11.73
N ILE A 186 -5.62 8.20 11.65
CA ILE A 186 -6.35 8.33 10.39
C ILE A 186 -6.87 9.76 10.24
N PHE A 187 -6.29 10.51 9.31
CA PHE A 187 -6.65 11.90 9.03
C PHE A 187 -7.68 12.02 7.90
N PRO A 188 -8.57 13.04 7.95
CA PRO A 188 -8.58 14.19 8.87
C PRO A 188 -9.30 13.91 10.21
N ASN A 189 -9.97 12.78 10.38
CA ASN A 189 -10.84 12.51 11.54
C ASN A 189 -10.08 12.31 12.86
N LYS A 190 -8.75 12.14 12.80
CA LYS A 190 -7.86 11.90 13.94
C LYS A 190 -8.25 10.67 14.79
N ASN A 191 -8.85 9.67 14.16
CA ASN A 191 -9.08 8.39 14.80
C ASN A 191 -7.75 7.63 14.91
N THR A 192 -7.43 7.11 16.10
CA THR A 192 -6.24 6.29 16.30
C THR A 192 -6.65 4.85 16.55
N ILE A 193 -6.02 3.93 15.83
CA ILE A 193 -6.15 2.49 16.04
C ILE A 193 -4.77 1.86 16.21
N ASN A 194 -4.69 0.78 16.98
CA ASN A 194 -3.47 -0.02 17.07
C ASN A 194 -3.55 -1.20 16.10
N ILE A 195 -2.51 -1.36 15.29
CA ILE A 195 -2.39 -2.46 14.34
C ILE A 195 -1.18 -3.31 14.70
N THR A 196 -1.39 -4.64 14.68
CA THR A 196 -0.31 -5.62 14.82
C THR A 196 -0.02 -6.25 13.45
N ILE A 197 1.27 -6.31 13.10
CA ILE A 197 1.75 -6.95 11.88
C ILE A 197 2.79 -8.02 12.23
N HIS A 198 2.82 -9.11 11.45
CA HIS A 198 3.63 -10.28 11.75
C HIS A 198 4.59 -10.63 10.60
N PRO A 199 5.86 -10.99 10.87
CA PRO A 199 6.85 -11.34 9.85
C PRO A 199 6.44 -12.59 9.05
N GLN A 200 5.73 -13.54 9.65
CA GLN A 200 5.22 -14.75 8.97
C GLN A 200 4.19 -14.45 7.87
N TYR A 201 3.57 -13.27 7.90
CA TYR A 201 2.64 -12.79 6.87
C TYR A 201 3.23 -11.60 6.09
N ASP A 202 4.57 -11.55 5.98
CA ASP A 202 5.32 -10.46 5.32
C ASP A 202 4.89 -9.07 5.83
N TYR A 203 4.56 -8.97 7.12
CA TYR A 203 4.10 -7.75 7.79
C TYR A 203 2.89 -7.08 7.12
N ARG A 204 2.05 -7.85 6.43
CA ARG A 204 0.83 -7.34 5.81
C ARG A 204 -0.24 -7.10 6.87
N ILE A 205 -0.95 -5.96 6.80
CA ILE A 205 -2.17 -5.74 7.59
C ILE A 205 -3.18 -6.84 7.25
N ALA A 206 -3.82 -7.42 8.26
CA ALA A 206 -4.72 -8.57 8.12
C ALA A 206 -4.05 -9.80 7.46
N GLY A 207 -2.73 -9.93 7.57
CA GLY A 207 -1.97 -10.98 6.91
C GLY A 207 -2.44 -12.40 7.26
N GLU A 208 -2.88 -12.62 8.50
CA GLU A 208 -3.47 -13.88 8.95
C GLU A 208 -4.74 -14.24 8.15
N PHE A 209 -5.65 -13.29 7.98
CA PHE A 209 -6.86 -13.49 7.19
C PHE A 209 -6.53 -13.83 5.73
N TYR A 210 -5.63 -13.07 5.10
CA TYR A 210 -5.20 -13.35 3.73
C TYR A 210 -4.55 -14.73 3.61
N ASN A 211 -3.75 -15.13 4.60
CA ASN A 211 -3.10 -16.45 4.62
C ASN A 211 -4.13 -17.56 4.78
N SER A 212 -5.14 -17.41 5.63
CA SER A 212 -6.21 -18.40 5.80
C SER A 212 -6.98 -18.65 4.50
N LEU A 213 -7.22 -17.58 3.72
CA LEU A 213 -7.87 -17.71 2.42
C LEU A 213 -7.00 -18.43 1.39
N SER A 214 -5.67 -18.23 1.43
CA SER A 214 -4.75 -18.86 0.47
C SER A 214 -4.69 -20.37 0.57
N SER A 215 -5.03 -20.93 1.72
CA SER A 215 -5.10 -22.40 1.96
C SER A 215 -6.38 -23.04 1.45
N VAL A 216 -7.40 -22.25 1.10
CA VAL A 216 -8.69 -22.76 0.62
C VAL A 216 -8.58 -23.25 -0.82
N LYS A 217 -9.11 -24.43 -1.10
CA LYS A 217 -9.24 -24.93 -2.48
C LYS A 217 -10.17 -24.02 -3.26
N ASN A 218 -9.63 -23.28 -4.21
CA ASN A 218 -10.41 -22.36 -5.01
C ASN A 218 -11.27 -23.08 -6.05
N ILE A 219 -12.60 -22.87 -6.00
CA ILE A 219 -13.57 -23.40 -6.95
C ILE A 219 -14.29 -22.31 -7.75
N PHE A 220 -14.09 -21.03 -7.39
CA PHE A 220 -14.66 -19.91 -8.12
C PHE A 220 -13.65 -19.29 -9.09
N GLY A 221 -14.17 -18.76 -10.18
CA GLY A 221 -13.47 -18.01 -11.19
C GLY A 221 -14.34 -16.86 -11.69
N ARG A 222 -14.05 -16.37 -12.87
CA ARG A 222 -14.85 -15.33 -13.54
C ARG A 222 -15.14 -15.69 -14.98
N LEU A 223 -16.28 -15.23 -15.48
CA LEU A 223 -16.62 -15.31 -16.88
C LEU A 223 -15.71 -14.38 -17.71
N VAL A 224 -14.98 -14.98 -18.64
CA VAL A 224 -14.13 -14.28 -19.63
C VAL A 224 -14.50 -14.79 -21.03
N GLY A 225 -15.01 -13.89 -21.88
CA GLY A 225 -15.59 -14.32 -23.16
C GLY A 225 -17.00 -14.90 -23.01
N THR A 226 -17.54 -15.42 -24.08
CA THR A 226 -18.95 -15.83 -24.16
C THR A 226 -19.21 -17.25 -23.66
N THR A 227 -18.18 -18.03 -23.41
CA THR A 227 -18.29 -19.43 -22.99
C THR A 227 -17.39 -19.72 -21.79
N SER A 228 -17.84 -20.60 -20.91
CA SER A 228 -17.07 -21.13 -19.78
C SER A 228 -17.30 -22.63 -19.68
N ASN A 229 -16.27 -23.40 -19.31
CA ASN A 229 -16.41 -24.82 -18.96
C ASN A 229 -17.02 -25.01 -17.56
N ASP A 230 -16.90 -23.99 -16.71
CA ASP A 230 -17.47 -23.96 -15.37
C ASP A 230 -18.91 -23.41 -15.42
N TYR A 231 -19.71 -23.74 -14.42
CA TYR A 231 -21.05 -23.19 -14.24
C TYR A 231 -20.99 -21.67 -14.11
N ILE A 232 -21.77 -20.96 -14.93
CA ILE A 232 -21.91 -19.50 -14.85
C ILE A 232 -22.95 -19.18 -13.80
N THR A 233 -22.55 -18.52 -12.72
CA THR A 233 -23.45 -18.14 -11.62
C THR A 233 -24.16 -16.81 -11.94
N ASN A 234 -25.25 -16.52 -11.20
CA ASN A 234 -25.89 -15.21 -11.21
C ASN A 234 -25.27 -14.27 -10.16
N ILE A 235 -24.01 -14.50 -9.76
CA ILE A 235 -23.31 -13.67 -8.77
C ILE A 235 -22.35 -12.75 -9.49
N LYS A 236 -22.58 -11.43 -9.33
CA LYS A 236 -21.76 -10.38 -9.93
C LYS A 236 -20.96 -9.64 -8.86
N LEU A 237 -19.66 -9.54 -9.07
CA LEU A 237 -18.73 -8.85 -8.19
C LEU A 237 -18.53 -7.39 -8.62
N TYR A 238 -18.59 -6.48 -7.67
CA TYR A 238 -18.14 -5.09 -7.72
C TYR A 238 -16.91 -4.95 -6.83
N ALA A 239 -15.73 -5.05 -7.43
CA ALA A 239 -14.44 -5.19 -6.71
C ALA A 239 -13.80 -3.84 -6.32
N LEU A 240 -14.46 -2.72 -6.59
CA LEU A 240 -13.96 -1.37 -6.35
C LEU A 240 -15.06 -0.50 -5.76
N ASP A 241 -14.75 0.22 -4.66
CA ASP A 241 -15.63 1.27 -4.15
C ASP A 241 -15.87 2.34 -5.22
N THR A 242 -17.12 2.77 -5.34
CA THR A 242 -17.50 3.96 -6.11
C THR A 242 -17.66 5.16 -5.16
N ARG A 243 -18.24 6.25 -5.62
CA ARG A 243 -18.59 7.39 -4.74
C ARG A 243 -19.76 7.08 -3.82
N THR A 244 -20.66 6.20 -4.24
CA THR A 244 -21.92 5.88 -3.56
C THR A 244 -21.97 4.47 -3.00
N ASP A 245 -21.23 3.54 -3.63
CA ASP A 245 -21.33 2.12 -3.31
C ASP A 245 -20.01 1.53 -2.87
N ARG A 246 -20.08 0.56 -1.98
CA ARG A 246 -18.94 -0.20 -1.49
C ARG A 246 -18.73 -1.47 -2.32
N ILE A 247 -17.55 -2.08 -2.15
CA ILE A 247 -17.25 -3.43 -2.66
C ILE A 247 -18.32 -4.39 -2.18
N ARG A 248 -18.90 -5.15 -3.11
CA ARG A 248 -19.97 -6.12 -2.85
C ARG A 248 -20.12 -7.14 -3.95
N VAL A 249 -20.94 -8.13 -3.70
CA VAL A 249 -21.53 -8.99 -4.73
C VAL A 249 -23.04 -8.80 -4.76
N GLU A 250 -23.65 -9.02 -5.92
CA GLU A 250 -25.10 -8.95 -6.14
C GLU A 250 -25.56 -10.16 -6.92
N PHE A 251 -26.81 -10.58 -6.67
CA PHE A 251 -27.52 -11.52 -7.54
C PHE A 251 -28.00 -10.75 -8.78
N ASP A 252 -27.46 -11.09 -9.96
CA ASP A 252 -27.79 -10.43 -11.24
C ASP A 252 -27.75 -11.47 -12.37
N THR A 253 -28.89 -11.69 -12.97
CA THR A 253 -29.04 -12.60 -14.11
C THR A 253 -28.45 -12.04 -15.42
N ASN A 254 -28.13 -10.74 -15.45
CA ASN A 254 -27.43 -10.13 -16.57
C ASN A 254 -25.91 -10.33 -16.40
N HIS A 255 -25.39 -11.37 -17.02
CA HIS A 255 -24.00 -11.76 -16.87
C HIS A 255 -23.07 -10.72 -17.51
N PHE A 256 -22.10 -10.23 -16.72
CA PHE A 256 -21.00 -9.39 -17.24
C PHE A 256 -19.96 -10.27 -17.91
N ILE A 257 -19.82 -10.10 -19.23
CA ILE A 257 -18.80 -10.79 -20.02
C ILE A 257 -17.51 -9.97 -19.95
N GLY A 258 -16.58 -10.42 -19.12
CA GLY A 258 -15.32 -9.71 -18.85
C GLY A 258 -14.23 -10.00 -19.87
N LYS A 259 -13.19 -9.14 -19.84
CA LYS A 259 -11.89 -9.36 -20.49
C LYS A 259 -10.86 -9.79 -19.45
N THR A 260 -9.76 -10.40 -19.88
CA THR A 260 -8.65 -10.79 -18.97
C THR A 260 -8.02 -9.59 -18.25
N THR A 261 -8.15 -8.39 -18.80
CA THR A 261 -7.63 -7.13 -18.23
C THR A 261 -8.58 -6.45 -17.26
N ASP A 262 -9.84 -6.88 -17.17
CA ASP A 262 -10.83 -6.26 -16.28
C ASP A 262 -10.48 -6.53 -14.81
N ARG A 263 -10.74 -5.54 -13.96
CA ARG A 263 -10.36 -5.56 -12.54
C ARG A 263 -11.39 -4.95 -11.60
N THR A 264 -12.56 -4.57 -12.13
CA THR A 264 -13.59 -3.86 -11.36
C THR A 264 -14.89 -4.64 -11.26
N TYR A 265 -15.24 -5.37 -12.31
CA TYR A 265 -16.48 -6.14 -12.38
C TYR A 265 -16.17 -7.57 -12.85
N ALA A 266 -16.93 -8.53 -12.35
CA ALA A 266 -16.88 -9.90 -12.83
C ALA A 266 -18.23 -10.61 -12.55
N THR A 267 -18.73 -11.44 -13.47
CA THR A 267 -19.68 -12.50 -13.13
C THR A 267 -18.86 -13.71 -12.69
N PHE A 268 -19.18 -14.28 -11.54
CA PHE A 268 -18.50 -15.47 -11.06
C PHE A 268 -18.85 -16.70 -11.89
N THR A 269 -17.87 -17.58 -12.05
CA THR A 269 -18.07 -18.96 -12.45
C THR A 269 -17.73 -19.88 -11.27
N CYS A 270 -18.35 -21.08 -11.21
CA CYS A 270 -18.09 -22.08 -10.18
C CYS A 270 -17.89 -23.45 -10.81
N LYS A 271 -16.95 -24.24 -10.28
CA LYS A 271 -16.75 -25.64 -10.71
C LYS A 271 -17.91 -26.56 -10.36
N GLU A 272 -18.73 -26.17 -9.39
CA GLU A 272 -19.92 -26.87 -8.93
C GLU A 272 -21.16 -26.11 -9.43
N LYS A 273 -22.22 -26.85 -9.77
CA LYS A 273 -23.51 -26.25 -10.10
C LYS A 273 -24.21 -25.83 -8.81
N LEU A 274 -24.67 -24.59 -8.75
CA LEU A 274 -25.36 -23.99 -7.60
C LEU A 274 -26.87 -23.93 -7.87
N THR A 275 -27.67 -24.03 -6.79
CA THR A 275 -29.08 -23.65 -6.84
C THR A 275 -29.22 -22.13 -6.64
N ILE A 276 -30.37 -21.58 -7.01
CA ILE A 276 -30.64 -20.13 -6.80
C ILE A 276 -30.57 -19.76 -5.31
N GLU A 277 -31.08 -20.61 -4.44
CA GLU A 277 -31.05 -20.43 -2.98
C GLU A 277 -29.61 -20.40 -2.46
N GLN A 278 -28.75 -21.28 -2.98
CA GLN A 278 -27.32 -21.28 -2.64
C GLN A 278 -26.61 -20.00 -3.12
N GLU A 279 -26.93 -19.53 -4.32
CA GLU A 279 -26.37 -18.26 -4.82
C GLU A 279 -26.78 -17.06 -3.93
N HIS A 280 -28.03 -16.98 -3.48
CA HIS A 280 -28.48 -15.94 -2.55
C HIS A 280 -27.75 -16.01 -1.20
N LEU A 281 -27.61 -17.22 -0.61
CA LEU A 281 -26.85 -17.40 0.63
C LEU A 281 -25.38 -16.97 0.50
N LEU A 282 -24.75 -17.29 -0.62
CA LEU A 282 -23.37 -16.89 -0.90
C LEU A 282 -23.24 -15.36 -1.05
N VAL A 283 -24.20 -14.71 -1.70
CA VAL A 283 -24.24 -13.23 -1.83
C VAL A 283 -24.36 -12.58 -0.46
N ASP A 284 -25.29 -13.02 0.37
CA ASP A 284 -25.51 -12.41 1.69
C ASP A 284 -24.30 -12.61 2.60
N GLU A 285 -23.72 -13.81 2.67
CA GLU A 285 -22.60 -14.09 3.53
C GLU A 285 -21.30 -13.42 3.04
N PHE A 286 -21.08 -13.34 1.72
CA PHE A 286 -19.93 -12.59 1.19
C PHE A 286 -19.98 -11.12 1.59
N ASN A 287 -21.13 -10.47 1.42
CA ASN A 287 -21.30 -9.07 1.77
C ASN A 287 -21.13 -8.83 3.27
N LYS A 288 -21.64 -9.71 4.10
CA LYS A 288 -21.46 -9.69 5.55
C LYS A 288 -19.98 -9.83 5.95
N GLN A 289 -19.26 -10.81 5.39
CA GLN A 289 -17.86 -11.06 5.72
C GLN A 289 -16.94 -9.93 5.23
N ILE A 290 -17.18 -9.39 4.03
CA ILE A 290 -16.38 -8.28 3.51
C ILE A 290 -16.58 -7.02 4.36
N GLU A 291 -17.78 -6.74 4.82
CA GLU A 291 -18.06 -5.59 5.68
C GLU A 291 -17.44 -5.79 7.08
N ALA A 292 -17.56 -6.97 7.67
CA ALA A 292 -16.89 -7.30 8.94
C ALA A 292 -15.38 -7.12 8.85
N PHE A 293 -14.76 -7.62 7.77
CA PHE A 293 -13.34 -7.47 7.49
C PHE A 293 -12.91 -6.00 7.33
N ARG A 294 -13.75 -5.17 6.76
CA ARG A 294 -13.52 -3.72 6.63
C ARG A 294 -13.57 -3.02 7.98
N LEU A 295 -14.58 -3.34 8.77
CA LEU A 295 -14.80 -2.73 10.11
C LEU A 295 -13.68 -3.09 11.08
N GLU A 296 -13.25 -4.35 11.11
CA GLU A 296 -12.18 -4.84 11.98
C GLU A 296 -10.87 -4.06 11.83
N TYR A 297 -10.52 -3.69 10.59
CA TYR A 297 -9.28 -2.98 10.27
C TYR A 297 -9.49 -1.52 9.87
N ASN A 298 -10.69 -0.98 10.08
CA ASN A 298 -11.03 0.40 9.70
C ASN A 298 -10.67 0.71 8.23
N ASP A 299 -11.04 -0.19 7.32
CA ASP A 299 -10.71 -0.18 5.89
C ASP A 299 -9.21 -0.30 5.54
N LEU A 300 -8.31 -0.39 6.52
CA LEU A 300 -6.86 -0.42 6.26
C LEU A 300 -6.34 -1.76 5.74
N SER A 301 -7.14 -2.83 5.84
CA SER A 301 -6.79 -4.16 5.31
C SER A 301 -6.85 -4.23 3.78
N MET A 302 -7.52 -3.30 3.13
CA MET A 302 -7.75 -3.32 1.68
C MET A 302 -6.78 -2.42 0.92
N THR A 303 -6.49 -2.80 -0.31
CA THR A 303 -5.66 -1.99 -1.21
C THR A 303 -6.40 -0.72 -1.60
N ASN A 304 -5.72 0.43 -1.52
CA ASN A 304 -6.26 1.68 -2.04
C ASN A 304 -6.16 1.69 -3.57
N TYR A 305 -7.26 2.07 -4.21
CA TYR A 305 -7.25 2.47 -5.61
C TYR A 305 -6.73 3.92 -5.71
N ARG A 306 -6.27 4.30 -6.90
CA ARG A 306 -5.53 5.57 -7.11
C ARG A 306 -6.19 6.82 -6.55
N ASP A 307 -7.54 6.87 -6.61
CA ASP A 307 -8.24 8.13 -6.38
C ASP A 307 -9.00 8.11 -5.08
N TYR A 308 -8.84 9.15 -4.29
CA TYR A 308 -9.70 9.47 -3.14
C TYR A 308 -9.86 8.34 -2.13
N ASN A 309 -8.80 7.59 -1.86
CA ASN A 309 -8.80 6.49 -0.87
C ASN A 309 -9.87 5.40 -1.12
N ARG A 310 -10.38 5.28 -2.34
CA ARG A 310 -11.31 4.20 -2.70
C ARG A 310 -10.64 2.84 -2.50
N LYS A 311 -11.35 1.91 -1.90
CA LYS A 311 -10.83 0.57 -1.64
C LYS A 311 -11.10 -0.35 -2.83
N ARG A 312 -10.22 -1.33 -3.00
CA ARG A 312 -10.33 -2.36 -4.01
C ARG A 312 -9.88 -3.71 -3.46
N ILE A 313 -10.56 -4.77 -3.90
CA ILE A 313 -10.07 -6.14 -3.71
C ILE A 313 -9.57 -6.72 -5.03
N GLY A 314 -8.60 -7.64 -4.94
CA GLY A 314 -8.19 -8.45 -6.09
C GLY A 314 -9.21 -9.55 -6.38
N PHE A 315 -9.33 -9.98 -7.63
CA PHE A 315 -10.23 -11.06 -7.99
C PHE A 315 -9.83 -12.38 -7.34
N THR A 316 -8.53 -12.67 -7.19
CA THR A 316 -8.05 -13.85 -6.47
C THR A 316 -8.57 -13.88 -5.04
N PHE A 317 -8.48 -12.76 -4.32
CA PHE A 317 -9.04 -12.63 -2.98
C PHE A 317 -10.55 -12.90 -2.97
N ALA A 318 -11.30 -12.33 -3.93
CA ALA A 318 -12.74 -12.51 -4.01
C ALA A 318 -13.12 -13.98 -4.27
N TYR A 319 -12.37 -14.69 -5.14
CA TYR A 319 -12.60 -16.11 -5.41
C TYR A 319 -12.30 -16.98 -4.19
N GLN A 320 -11.20 -16.70 -3.50
CA GLN A 320 -10.81 -17.43 -2.30
C GLN A 320 -11.82 -17.23 -1.16
N LEU A 321 -12.26 -15.98 -0.94
CA LEU A 321 -13.29 -15.67 0.05
C LEU A 321 -14.61 -16.36 -0.29
N MET A 322 -15.08 -16.29 -1.54
CA MET A 322 -16.28 -16.97 -1.98
C MET A 322 -16.17 -18.50 -1.85
N SER A 323 -14.99 -19.06 -2.15
CA SER A 323 -14.74 -20.50 -1.99
C SER A 323 -14.76 -20.92 -0.52
N LYS A 324 -14.17 -20.11 0.38
CA LYS A 324 -14.22 -20.34 1.82
C LYS A 324 -15.67 -20.38 2.30
N ILE A 325 -16.45 -19.36 1.95
CA ILE A 325 -17.86 -19.25 2.32
C ILE A 325 -18.64 -20.47 1.81
N TYR A 326 -18.41 -20.89 0.56
CA TYR A 326 -19.04 -22.08 0.00
C TYR A 326 -18.78 -23.33 0.84
N TYR A 327 -17.52 -23.56 1.25
CA TYR A 327 -17.18 -24.71 2.09
C TYR A 327 -17.72 -24.60 3.52
N ASP A 328 -17.88 -23.39 4.04
CA ASP A 328 -18.35 -23.16 5.41
C ASP A 328 -19.89 -23.36 5.55
N ILE A 329 -20.68 -23.03 4.49
CA ILE A 329 -22.15 -22.96 4.62
C ILE A 329 -22.92 -23.82 3.61
N ILE A 330 -22.30 -24.30 2.52
CA ILE A 330 -22.98 -25.10 1.49
C ILE A 330 -22.51 -26.55 1.54
N LYS A 331 -21.23 -26.81 1.84
CA LYS A 331 -20.63 -28.14 1.80
C LYS A 331 -20.08 -28.59 3.14
#